data_f438798352d19d2d8c90f4aae051795c
#
_entry.id   f438798352d19d2d8c90f4aae051795c
#
_cell.length_a   1.000
_cell.length_b   1.000
_cell.length_c   1.000
_cell.angle_alpha   90.00
_cell.angle_beta   90.00
_cell.angle_gamma   90.00
#
_symmetry.space_group_name_H-M   'P 1'
#
loop_
_entity.id
_entity.type
_entity.pdbx_description
1 polymer ?
#
loop_
_entity_poly.entity_id
_entity_poly.type
_entity_poly.pdbx_seq_one_letter_code
_entity_poly.pdbx_strand_id
1 'polypeptide(L)'
;MGSEMCIRDSKTSIEALNTAESLYKDSGKVVLRLEKEVDGFIADRLQEAMWREALHMVANGEATVEQLDLSITAGPGLRWALMGPMLTFHLAGGEGGMAHMLDHFGPSLKSPWTRLEAPELTQSLRNAVVDGCIEEAAGRSIADLVLERDRGLTAILKTLKDLGNEFSEKEQNCE
;
A
#
# COMPACT_ATOMS: atom_id res chain seq x y z
N MET A 1 -5.70 -9.00 -5.79
CA MET A 1 -4.24 -8.89 -5.97
C MET A 1 -3.97 -7.67 -6.80
N GLY A 2 -2.96 -6.88 -6.46
CA GLY A 2 -2.58 -5.70 -7.22
C GLY A 2 -2.14 -6.02 -8.65
N SER A 3 -2.01 -4.99 -9.46
CA SER A 3 -1.52 -5.09 -10.84
C SER A 3 0.01 -5.10 -10.93
N GLU A 4 0.70 -4.86 -9.81
CA GLU A 4 2.15 -4.86 -9.76
C GLU A 4 2.70 -6.28 -9.55
N MET A 5 3.92 -6.52 -10.05
CA MET A 5 4.68 -7.74 -9.85
C MET A 5 6.10 -7.39 -9.40
N CYS A 6 6.47 -7.84 -8.20
CA CYS A 6 7.84 -7.74 -7.73
C CYS A 6 8.64 -8.94 -8.23
N ILE A 7 9.72 -8.67 -8.96
CA ILE A 7 10.56 -9.71 -9.54
C ILE A 7 12.02 -9.51 -9.14
N ARG A 8 12.56 -10.40 -8.39
CA ARG A 8 13.98 -10.73 -8.24
C ARG A 8 14.19 -11.80 -7.18
N ASP A 9 15.09 -12.73 -7.45
CA ASP A 9 15.79 -13.48 -6.42
C ASP A 9 17.29 -13.56 -6.77
N SER A 10 18.11 -13.96 -5.80
CA SER A 10 19.58 -14.01 -5.91
C SER A 10 20.08 -15.07 -6.89
N LYS A 11 19.24 -16.02 -7.30
CA LYS A 11 19.59 -17.15 -8.20
C LYS A 11 19.04 -16.97 -9.62
N THR A 12 18.22 -15.95 -9.87
CA THR A 12 17.59 -15.70 -11.16
C THR A 12 18.58 -14.98 -12.10
N SER A 13 18.79 -15.53 -13.29
CA SER A 13 19.63 -14.89 -14.31
C SER A 13 19.02 -13.58 -14.82
N ILE A 14 19.87 -12.68 -15.32
CA ILE A 14 19.42 -11.41 -15.92
C ILE A 14 18.50 -11.66 -17.13
N GLU A 15 18.77 -12.68 -17.92
CA GLU A 15 17.95 -13.05 -19.08
C GLU A 15 16.55 -13.49 -18.65
N ALA A 16 16.46 -14.31 -17.60
CA ALA A 16 15.17 -14.72 -17.03
C ALA A 16 14.40 -13.54 -16.47
N LEU A 17 15.07 -12.61 -15.78
CA LEU A 17 14.46 -11.38 -15.29
C LEU A 17 13.91 -10.51 -16.43
N ASN A 18 14.69 -10.31 -17.49
CA ASN A 18 14.27 -9.52 -18.65
C ASN A 18 13.08 -10.18 -19.36
N THR A 19 13.09 -11.49 -19.51
CA THR A 19 12.00 -12.26 -20.12
C THR A 19 10.73 -12.15 -19.28
N ALA A 20 10.81 -12.30 -17.97
CA ALA A 20 9.68 -12.17 -17.05
C ALA A 20 9.12 -10.74 -17.07
N GLU A 21 9.99 -9.73 -17.05
CA GLU A 21 9.60 -8.33 -17.12
C GLU A 21 8.79 -8.02 -18.40
N SER A 22 9.27 -8.48 -19.57
CA SER A 22 8.56 -8.32 -20.84
C SER A 22 7.19 -9.00 -20.78
N LEU A 23 7.16 -10.27 -20.37
CA LEU A 23 5.92 -11.05 -20.30
C LEU A 23 4.86 -10.37 -19.40
N TYR A 24 5.25 -9.88 -18.24
CA TYR A 24 4.33 -9.22 -17.33
C TYR A 24 3.87 -7.85 -17.85
N LYS A 25 4.76 -7.06 -18.46
CA LYS A 25 4.39 -5.79 -19.12
C LYS A 25 3.39 -6.03 -20.26
N ASP A 26 3.63 -7.04 -21.08
CA ASP A 26 2.74 -7.41 -22.20
C ASP A 26 1.36 -7.87 -21.70
N SER A 27 1.29 -8.45 -20.49
CA SER A 27 0.03 -8.82 -19.83
C SER A 27 -0.65 -7.67 -19.10
N GLY A 28 -0.13 -6.43 -19.21
CA GLY A 28 -0.69 -5.23 -18.57
C GLY A 28 -0.35 -5.09 -17.09
N LYS A 29 0.66 -5.79 -16.60
CA LYS A 29 1.14 -5.65 -15.20
C LYS A 29 2.17 -4.54 -15.09
N VAL A 30 2.15 -3.83 -13.97
CA VAL A 30 3.25 -2.95 -13.57
C VAL A 30 4.33 -3.79 -12.91
N VAL A 31 5.53 -3.81 -13.48
CA VAL A 31 6.64 -4.61 -12.97
C VAL A 31 7.54 -3.76 -12.08
N LEU A 32 7.69 -4.17 -10.84
CA LEU A 32 8.64 -3.60 -9.89
C LEU A 32 9.89 -4.48 -9.85
N ARG A 33 10.91 -4.08 -10.59
CA ARG A 33 12.20 -4.77 -10.59
C ARG A 33 13.04 -4.31 -9.39
N LEU A 34 13.40 -5.25 -8.53
CA LEU A 34 14.20 -4.97 -7.35
C LEU A 34 15.69 -5.05 -7.68
N GLU A 35 16.49 -4.15 -7.12
CA GLU A 35 17.95 -4.18 -7.22
C GLU A 35 18.57 -5.28 -6.35
N LYS A 36 17.90 -5.62 -5.25
CA LYS A 36 18.32 -6.66 -4.31
C LYS A 36 17.10 -7.47 -3.89
N GLU A 37 17.35 -8.75 -3.62
CA GLU A 37 16.40 -9.59 -2.92
C GLU A 37 16.21 -9.05 -1.51
N VAL A 38 14.96 -8.86 -1.11
CA VAL A 38 14.58 -8.43 0.23
C VAL A 38 13.45 -9.31 0.76
N ASP A 39 13.52 -9.68 2.03
CA ASP A 39 12.50 -10.49 2.66
C ASP A 39 11.13 -9.78 2.61
N GLY A 40 10.08 -10.51 2.18
CA GLY A 40 8.75 -9.96 2.00
C GLY A 40 8.60 -8.96 0.86
N PHE A 41 9.60 -8.82 0.00
CA PHE A 41 9.64 -7.80 -1.04
C PHE A 41 9.35 -6.38 -0.48
N ILE A 42 9.04 -5.41 -1.31
CA ILE A 42 8.76 -4.03 -0.86
C ILE A 42 7.32 -3.89 -0.39
N ALA A 43 6.37 -4.36 -1.20
CA ALA A 43 4.95 -4.17 -0.93
C ALA A 43 4.50 -4.90 0.35
N ASP A 44 4.83 -6.19 0.46
CA ASP A 44 4.43 -7.01 1.62
C ASP A 44 5.07 -6.50 2.91
N ARG A 45 6.34 -6.08 2.84
CA ARG A 45 7.04 -5.52 4.00
C ARG A 45 6.38 -4.22 4.51
N LEU A 46 5.92 -3.35 3.61
CA LEU A 46 5.21 -2.13 4.00
C LEU A 46 3.82 -2.46 4.55
N GLN A 47 3.11 -3.41 3.95
CA GLN A 47 1.80 -3.86 4.44
C GLN A 47 1.92 -4.52 5.82
N GLU A 48 2.94 -5.37 6.04
CA GLU A 48 3.18 -5.99 7.34
C GLU A 48 3.43 -4.97 8.44
N ALA A 49 4.22 -3.92 8.15
CA ALA A 49 4.47 -2.86 9.13
C ALA A 49 3.18 -2.16 9.57
N MET A 50 2.30 -1.86 8.61
CA MET A 50 1.00 -1.25 8.88
C MET A 50 0.07 -2.20 9.64
N TRP A 51 0.00 -3.46 9.23
CA TRP A 51 -0.83 -4.47 9.89
C TRP A 51 -0.39 -4.73 11.33
N ARG A 52 0.92 -4.82 11.57
CA ARG A 52 1.46 -4.97 12.92
C ARG A 52 1.02 -3.84 13.84
N GLU A 53 1.07 -2.59 13.37
CA GLU A 53 0.62 -1.45 14.16
C GLU A 53 -0.90 -1.49 14.42
N ALA A 54 -1.69 -1.84 13.41
CA ALA A 54 -3.14 -2.02 13.57
C ALA A 54 -3.48 -3.06 14.65
N LEU A 55 -2.77 -4.19 14.69
CA LEU A 55 -2.95 -5.22 15.73
C LEU A 55 -2.64 -4.69 17.14
N HIS A 56 -1.62 -3.83 17.28
CA HIS A 56 -1.35 -3.18 18.57
C HIS A 56 -2.48 -2.27 19.00
N MET A 57 -3.03 -1.47 18.10
CA MET A 57 -4.13 -0.54 18.42
C MET A 57 -5.39 -1.30 18.85
N VAL A 58 -5.71 -2.43 18.21
CA VAL A 58 -6.81 -3.31 18.64
C VAL A 58 -6.51 -3.96 19.99
N ALA A 59 -5.30 -4.50 20.18
CA ALA A 59 -4.90 -5.16 21.42
C ALA A 59 -4.98 -4.23 22.64
N ASN A 60 -4.66 -2.95 22.44
CA ASN A 60 -4.66 -1.93 23.47
C ASN A 60 -6.04 -1.26 23.65
N GLY A 61 -7.03 -1.57 22.80
CA GLY A 61 -8.35 -0.90 22.81
C GLY A 61 -8.28 0.56 22.34
N GLU A 62 -7.27 0.93 21.56
CA GLU A 62 -7.05 2.28 21.05
C GLU A 62 -7.94 2.59 19.84
N ALA A 63 -8.27 1.57 19.03
CA ALA A 63 -9.15 1.69 17.87
C ALA A 63 -9.90 0.39 17.58
N THR A 64 -11.08 0.49 16.97
CA THR A 64 -11.83 -0.62 16.39
C THR A 64 -11.28 -0.97 15.00
N VAL A 65 -11.60 -2.17 14.49
CA VAL A 65 -11.23 -2.58 13.12
C VAL A 65 -11.80 -1.59 12.11
N GLU A 66 -13.09 -1.23 12.21
CA GLU A 66 -13.73 -0.24 11.33
C GLU A 66 -13.01 1.11 11.35
N GLN A 67 -12.64 1.62 12.53
CA GLN A 67 -11.90 2.87 12.64
C GLN A 67 -10.53 2.82 11.96
N LEU A 68 -9.83 1.69 12.06
CA LEU A 68 -8.55 1.49 11.39
C LEU A 68 -8.71 1.52 9.87
N ASP A 69 -9.65 0.76 9.33
CA ASP A 69 -9.88 0.70 7.89
C ASP A 69 -10.39 2.04 7.34
N LEU A 70 -11.31 2.69 8.03
CA LEU A 70 -11.80 4.02 7.66
C LEU A 70 -10.67 5.07 7.65
N SER A 71 -9.76 5.02 8.63
CA SER A 71 -8.64 5.97 8.72
C SER A 71 -7.72 5.91 7.50
N ILE A 72 -7.55 4.73 6.92
CA ILE A 72 -6.73 4.53 5.71
C ILE A 72 -7.54 4.82 4.45
N THR A 73 -8.73 4.24 4.30
CA THR A 73 -9.52 4.32 3.07
C THR A 73 -10.04 5.72 2.77
N ALA A 74 -10.46 6.48 3.78
CA ALA A 74 -10.86 7.88 3.65
C ALA A 74 -9.69 8.89 3.81
N GLY A 75 -8.55 8.42 4.26
CA GLY A 75 -7.36 9.22 4.55
C GLY A 75 -6.24 9.06 3.51
N PRO A 76 -5.06 8.57 3.93
CA PRO A 76 -3.88 8.50 3.06
C PRO A 76 -4.03 7.52 1.90
N GLY A 77 -4.87 6.49 2.01
CA GLY A 77 -5.07 5.49 0.97
C GLY A 77 -5.55 6.06 -0.36
N LEU A 78 -6.39 7.11 -0.33
CA LEU A 78 -6.82 7.80 -1.55
C LEU A 78 -5.65 8.44 -2.30
N ARG A 79 -4.68 9.01 -1.57
CA ARG A 79 -3.49 9.61 -2.16
C ARG A 79 -2.52 8.56 -2.69
N TRP A 80 -2.43 7.42 -2.00
CA TRP A 80 -1.54 6.33 -2.39
C TRP A 80 -1.97 5.61 -3.67
N ALA A 81 -3.23 5.74 -4.08
CA ALA A 81 -3.67 5.27 -5.39
C ALA A 81 -3.09 6.12 -6.55
N LEU A 82 -2.77 7.39 -6.30
CA LEU A 82 -2.22 8.32 -7.30
C LEU A 82 -0.68 8.44 -7.20
N MET A 83 -0.16 8.42 -6.00
CA MET A 83 1.27 8.56 -5.70
C MET A 83 1.61 7.80 -4.42
N GLY A 84 2.76 7.16 -4.37
CA GLY A 84 3.18 6.41 -3.19
C GLY A 84 3.40 7.30 -1.96
N PRO A 85 3.62 6.69 -0.78
CA PRO A 85 3.80 7.42 0.48
C PRO A 85 4.96 8.40 0.45
N MET A 86 6.07 8.07 -0.21
CA MET A 86 7.25 8.94 -0.27
C MET A 86 6.96 10.24 -1.04
N LEU A 87 6.28 10.16 -2.19
CA LEU A 87 5.91 11.33 -2.95
C LEU A 87 4.82 12.16 -2.23
N THR A 88 3.92 11.51 -1.51
CA THR A 88 2.94 12.18 -0.66
C THR A 88 3.63 13.04 0.41
N PHE A 89 4.65 12.53 1.08
CA PHE A 89 5.43 13.29 2.05
C PHE A 89 6.29 14.38 1.40
N HIS A 90 6.83 14.13 0.19
CA HIS A 90 7.53 15.16 -0.57
C HIS A 90 6.64 16.39 -0.82
N LEU A 91 5.41 16.17 -1.25
CA LEU A 91 4.42 17.26 -1.46
C LEU A 91 4.03 17.95 -0.15
N ALA A 92 3.92 17.22 0.94
CA ALA A 92 3.61 17.79 2.25
C ALA A 92 4.72 18.74 2.76
N GLY A 93 5.95 18.59 2.28
CA GLY A 93 7.06 19.51 2.56
C GLY A 93 7.00 20.86 1.83
N GLY A 94 5.97 21.09 0.98
CA GLY A 94 5.82 22.32 0.19
C GLY A 94 7.02 22.55 -0.74
N GLU A 95 7.45 23.78 -0.91
CA GLU A 95 8.59 24.13 -1.79
C GLU A 95 9.91 23.49 -1.35
N GLY A 96 10.09 23.20 -0.06
CA GLY A 96 11.25 22.49 0.48
C GLY A 96 11.23 20.97 0.26
N GLY A 97 10.08 20.41 -0.12
CA GLY A 97 9.90 19.01 -0.47
C GLY A 97 10.30 18.05 0.66
N MET A 98 10.85 16.90 0.26
CA MET A 98 11.30 15.86 1.21
C MET A 98 12.42 16.32 2.14
N ALA A 99 13.29 17.23 1.70
CA ALA A 99 14.35 17.76 2.56
C ALA A 99 13.73 18.46 3.78
N HIS A 100 12.77 19.36 3.54
CA HIS A 100 12.05 20.03 4.62
C HIS A 100 11.30 19.04 5.54
N MET A 101 10.64 18.02 4.95
CA MET A 101 9.96 16.98 5.73
C MET A 101 10.93 16.22 6.65
N LEU A 102 12.10 15.84 6.15
CA LEU A 102 13.11 15.13 6.92
C LEU A 102 13.71 15.99 8.03
N ASP A 103 13.98 17.25 7.75
CA ASP A 103 14.53 18.19 8.74
C ASP A 103 13.53 18.47 9.87
N HIS A 104 12.24 18.59 9.52
CA HIS A 104 11.20 18.94 10.48
C HIS A 104 10.68 17.73 11.27
N PHE A 105 10.34 16.64 10.59
CA PHE A 105 9.73 15.45 11.21
C PHE A 105 10.71 14.30 11.46
N GLY A 106 11.87 14.27 10.77
CA GLY A 106 12.86 13.22 10.95
C GLY A 106 13.30 13.00 12.40
N PRO A 107 13.51 14.05 13.23
CA PRO A 107 13.84 13.86 14.65
C PRO A 107 12.80 13.08 15.44
N SER A 108 11.50 13.17 15.12
CA SER A 108 10.42 12.45 15.80
C SER A 108 10.47 10.93 15.56
N LEU A 109 11.12 10.47 14.49
CA LEU A 109 11.30 9.05 14.21
C LEU A 109 12.19 8.33 15.24
N LYS A 110 12.95 9.08 16.05
CA LYS A 110 13.73 8.53 17.19
C LYS A 110 12.85 8.20 18.40
N SER A 111 11.64 8.74 18.44
CA SER A 111 10.62 8.44 19.46
C SER A 111 9.32 8.08 18.74
N PRO A 112 9.29 6.94 18.05
CA PRO A 112 8.18 6.59 17.18
C PRO A 112 6.90 6.35 17.98
N TRP A 113 5.78 6.73 17.40
CA TRP A 113 4.45 6.38 17.94
C TRP A 113 4.14 4.90 17.70
N THR A 114 4.75 4.31 16.66
CA THR A 114 4.53 2.93 16.23
C THR A 114 5.30 1.91 17.06
N ARG A 115 4.83 0.66 17.08
CA ARG A 115 5.49 -0.46 17.75
C ARG A 115 6.37 -1.22 16.76
N LEU A 116 7.58 -1.58 17.17
CA LEU A 116 8.53 -2.31 16.33
C LEU A 116 8.35 -3.83 16.40
N GLU A 117 7.84 -4.33 17.52
CA GLU A 117 7.59 -5.75 17.76
C GLU A 117 6.12 -6.07 17.53
N ALA A 118 5.82 -7.27 17.01
CA ALA A 118 4.45 -7.72 16.87
C ALA A 118 3.81 -7.96 18.26
N PRO A 119 2.52 -7.69 18.44
CA PRO A 119 1.82 -8.05 19.65
C PRO A 119 1.69 -9.58 19.75
N GLU A 120 1.60 -10.11 20.98
CA GLU A 120 1.27 -11.51 21.17
C GLU A 120 -0.17 -11.78 20.67
N LEU A 121 -0.32 -12.77 19.78
CA LEU A 121 -1.62 -13.17 19.24
C LEU A 121 -2.40 -14.02 20.27
N THR A 122 -2.78 -13.39 21.38
CA THR A 122 -3.61 -14.01 22.40
C THR A 122 -4.99 -14.37 21.83
N GLN A 123 -5.69 -15.30 22.51
CA GLN A 123 -7.06 -15.65 22.10
C GLN A 123 -7.99 -14.40 22.16
N SER A 124 -7.78 -13.52 23.11
CA SER A 124 -8.54 -12.29 23.24
C SER A 124 -8.33 -11.35 22.04
N LEU A 125 -7.08 -11.14 21.62
CA LEU A 125 -6.77 -10.32 20.44
C LEU A 125 -7.35 -10.96 19.17
N ARG A 126 -7.18 -12.28 19.00
CA ARG A 126 -7.77 -13.00 17.85
C ARG A 126 -9.29 -12.81 17.77
N ASN A 127 -9.98 -12.96 18.89
CA ASN A 127 -11.43 -12.76 18.94
C ASN A 127 -11.79 -11.32 18.59
N ALA A 128 -11.13 -10.34 19.19
CA ALA A 128 -11.40 -8.91 18.92
C ALA A 128 -11.25 -8.55 17.44
N VAL A 129 -10.19 -9.06 16.78
CA VAL A 129 -9.97 -8.81 15.34
C VAL A 129 -11.00 -9.54 14.49
N VAL A 130 -11.27 -10.81 14.76
CA VAL A 130 -12.24 -11.61 14.00
C VAL A 130 -13.65 -11.04 14.12
N ASP A 131 -14.07 -10.74 15.34
CA ASP A 131 -15.40 -10.19 15.61
C ASP A 131 -15.56 -8.80 14.97
N GLY A 132 -14.52 -7.94 15.06
CA GLY A 132 -14.50 -6.65 14.41
C GLY A 132 -14.61 -6.72 12.88
N CYS A 133 -13.90 -7.65 12.24
CA CYS A 133 -14.02 -7.87 10.79
C CYS A 133 -15.41 -8.39 10.39
N ILE A 134 -16.02 -9.27 11.19
CA ILE A 134 -17.37 -9.77 10.94
C ILE A 134 -18.41 -8.65 11.08
N GLU A 135 -18.26 -7.80 12.10
CA GLU A 135 -19.13 -6.66 12.32
C GLU A 135 -19.03 -5.65 11.17
N GLU A 136 -17.82 -5.29 10.74
CA GLU A 136 -17.59 -4.39 9.61
C GLU A 136 -18.09 -4.96 8.28
N ALA A 137 -17.96 -6.28 8.07
CA ALA A 137 -18.53 -6.96 6.91
C ALA A 137 -20.07 -6.81 6.84
N ALA A 138 -20.74 -6.52 7.94
CA ALA A 138 -22.19 -6.22 7.99
C ALA A 138 -23.06 -7.25 7.25
N GLY A 139 -22.77 -8.54 7.44
CA GLY A 139 -23.48 -9.66 6.82
C GLY A 139 -23.11 -9.96 5.36
N ARG A 140 -22.18 -9.22 4.75
CA ARG A 140 -21.66 -9.54 3.41
C ARG A 140 -20.77 -10.78 3.48
N SER A 141 -20.93 -11.68 2.52
CA SER A 141 -20.05 -12.83 2.38
C SER A 141 -18.65 -12.42 1.87
N ILE A 142 -17.66 -13.27 2.04
CA ILE A 142 -16.33 -13.06 1.43
C ILE A 142 -16.45 -12.89 -0.10
N ALA A 143 -17.34 -13.62 -0.75
CA ALA A 143 -17.58 -13.50 -2.18
C ALA A 143 -18.14 -12.12 -2.56
N ASP A 144 -19.06 -11.57 -1.78
CA ASP A 144 -19.60 -10.23 -1.99
C ASP A 144 -18.50 -9.16 -1.83
N LEU A 145 -17.70 -9.25 -0.76
CA LEU A 145 -16.57 -8.35 -0.51
C LEU A 145 -15.53 -8.41 -1.64
N VAL A 146 -15.25 -9.59 -2.17
CA VAL A 146 -14.36 -9.77 -3.34
C VAL A 146 -14.93 -9.06 -4.57
N LEU A 147 -16.22 -9.22 -4.85
CA LEU A 147 -16.87 -8.56 -6.01
C LEU A 147 -16.86 -7.03 -5.86
N GLU A 148 -17.15 -6.51 -4.67
CA GLU A 148 -17.10 -5.07 -4.38
C GLU A 148 -15.67 -4.53 -4.58
N ARG A 149 -14.68 -5.20 -4.01
CA ARG A 149 -13.25 -4.85 -4.19
C ARG A 149 -12.87 -4.82 -5.67
N ASP A 150 -13.18 -5.87 -6.42
CA ASP A 150 -12.74 -6.00 -7.82
C ASP A 150 -13.39 -4.95 -8.72
N ARG A 151 -14.66 -4.59 -8.46
CA ARG A 151 -15.34 -3.48 -9.14
C ARG A 151 -14.66 -2.14 -8.81
N GLY A 152 -14.38 -1.89 -7.54
CA GLY A 152 -13.69 -0.68 -7.09
C GLY A 152 -12.29 -0.55 -7.70
N LEU A 153 -11.49 -1.60 -7.66
CA LEU A 153 -10.15 -1.63 -8.25
C LEU A 153 -10.18 -1.39 -9.76
N THR A 154 -11.14 -2.02 -10.47
CA THR A 154 -11.30 -1.82 -11.91
C THR A 154 -11.65 -0.37 -12.24
N ALA A 155 -12.51 0.27 -11.46
CA ALA A 155 -12.86 1.68 -11.64
C ALA A 155 -11.65 2.61 -11.37
N ILE A 156 -10.91 2.37 -10.29
CA ILE A 156 -9.68 3.13 -9.97
C ILE A 156 -8.64 2.99 -11.08
N LEU A 157 -8.35 1.76 -11.53
CA LEU A 157 -7.37 1.51 -12.60
C LEU A 157 -7.77 2.18 -13.91
N LYS A 158 -9.07 2.18 -14.24
CA LYS A 158 -9.59 2.90 -15.41
C LYS A 158 -9.35 4.40 -15.28
N THR A 159 -9.73 4.98 -14.15
CA THR A 159 -9.52 6.41 -13.87
C THR A 159 -8.04 6.81 -13.94
N LEU A 160 -7.15 6.01 -13.37
CA LEU A 160 -5.70 6.27 -13.41
C LEU A 160 -5.15 6.21 -14.85
N LYS A 161 -5.65 5.26 -15.67
CA LYS A 161 -5.27 5.15 -17.08
C LYS A 161 -5.74 6.37 -17.87
N ASP A 162 -6.99 6.81 -17.67
CA ASP A 162 -7.56 7.97 -18.35
C ASP A 162 -6.78 9.26 -18.00
N LEU A 163 -6.45 9.46 -16.71
CA LEU A 163 -5.59 10.58 -16.25
C LEU A 163 -4.19 10.52 -16.88
N GLY A 164 -3.57 9.36 -16.95
CA GLY A 164 -2.26 9.20 -17.58
C GLY A 164 -2.25 9.57 -19.06
N ASN A 165 -3.31 9.22 -19.80
CA ASN A 165 -3.47 9.60 -21.19
C ASN A 165 -3.64 11.12 -21.36
N GLU A 166 -4.44 11.76 -20.52
CA GLU A 166 -4.66 13.24 -20.56
C GLU A 166 -3.37 14.03 -20.30
N PHE A 167 -2.51 13.56 -19.39
CA PHE A 167 -1.22 14.21 -19.13
C PHE A 167 -0.24 14.03 -20.29
N SER A 168 -0.19 12.83 -20.90
CA SER A 168 0.68 12.57 -22.06
C SER A 168 0.29 13.37 -23.30
N GLU A 169 -1.01 13.60 -23.54
CA GLU A 169 -1.50 14.43 -24.64
C GLU A 169 -1.17 15.92 -24.44
N LYS A 170 -1.16 16.40 -23.21
CA LYS A 170 -0.79 17.80 -22.90
C LYS A 170 0.69 18.07 -23.09
N GLU A 171 1.55 17.12 -22.76
CA GLU A 171 3.00 17.26 -23.00
C GLU A 171 3.33 17.32 -24.49
N GLN A 172 2.65 16.53 -25.34
CA GLN A 172 2.86 16.55 -26.80
C GLN A 172 2.35 17.82 -27.49
N ASN A 173 1.40 18.54 -26.89
CA ASN A 173 0.86 19.79 -27.44
C ASN A 173 1.57 21.05 -26.93
N CYS A 174 2.59 20.92 -26.08
CA CYS A 174 3.40 22.03 -25.57
C CYS A 174 4.79 22.13 -26.25
N GLU A 175 5.10 21.27 -27.23
CA GLU A 175 6.24 21.36 -28.12
C GLU A 175 5.83 22.07 -29.45
#